data_4fce9a099986b6a5297859a06ae183d4
#
_entry.id   4fce9a099986b6a5297859a06ae183d4
#
_cell.length_a   1.000
_cell.length_b   1.000
_cell.length_c   1.000
_cell.angle_alpha   90.00
_cell.angle_beta   90.00
_cell.angle_gamma   90.00
#
_symmetry.space_group_name_H-M   'P 1'
#
loop_
_entity.id
_entity.type
_entity.pdbx_description
1 polymer ?
#
loop_
_entity_poly.entity_id
_entity_poly.type
_entity_poly.pdbx_seq_one_letter_code
_entity_poly.pdbx_strand_id
1 'polypeptide(L)'
;MQISYLASSLVLAGVGVVLTLGACGGSNTSSIVATPRGTLSSFSPRSNAVVGSEALLQLSGVDSPGSLTIAVNGANVDAQFRSDAEGRMLALVPSLRSGANSVEVTQSGRSVAKLELESYPTSGPIFSGPHQQPWICQTNSFVLPDGTKLPASNSPDCTVAAVVQYVYVDESGAVKPLSKTNSTPPDVAKTTTSTGSSVNFIVRVETGTINRGIYQTAILHDPVKDSPLTPFTRPAGWNGEVVYPFGGGCNPGYRQATALGGTYKTSLYELSQGYAVASSTLNVWANNCNSTLSAETA
;
A
#
# COMPACT_ATOMS: atom_id res chain seq x y z
N MET A 1 26.99 -31.66 -10.82
CA MET A 1 27.72 -31.42 -9.56
C MET A 1 26.70 -31.36 -8.45
N GLN A 2 26.46 -32.48 -7.77
CA GLN A 2 25.46 -32.63 -6.71
C GLN A 2 26.10 -32.24 -5.38
N ILE A 3 25.44 -31.38 -4.61
CA ILE A 3 25.85 -31.09 -3.23
C ILE A 3 24.72 -31.55 -2.32
N SER A 4 25.01 -32.62 -1.58
CA SER A 4 24.12 -33.19 -0.56
C SER A 4 24.27 -32.40 0.75
N TYR A 5 23.16 -32.00 1.36
CA TYR A 5 23.14 -31.47 2.72
C TYR A 5 22.76 -32.58 3.70
N LEU A 6 23.64 -32.86 4.64
CA LEU A 6 23.44 -33.75 5.77
C LEU A 6 22.67 -32.98 6.88
N ALA A 7 21.55 -33.55 7.30
CA ALA A 7 20.81 -33.08 8.47
C ALA A 7 21.41 -33.75 9.74
N SER A 8 21.86 -32.95 10.67
CA SER A 8 22.26 -33.42 12.00
C SER A 8 21.14 -33.19 13.01
N SER A 9 20.55 -34.26 13.49
CA SER A 9 19.57 -34.28 14.56
C SER A 9 20.28 -34.21 15.90
N LEU A 10 20.01 -33.19 16.71
CA LEU A 10 20.46 -33.12 18.10
C LEU A 10 19.30 -33.55 19.01
N VAL A 11 19.51 -34.68 19.71
CA VAL A 11 18.64 -35.18 20.78
C VAL A 11 19.10 -34.53 22.07
N LEU A 12 18.26 -33.74 22.74
CA LEU A 12 18.49 -33.25 24.09
C LEU A 12 17.73 -34.12 25.09
N ALA A 13 18.50 -34.78 25.96
CA ALA A 13 18.00 -35.55 27.07
C ALA A 13 17.44 -34.65 28.16
N GLY A 14 16.29 -35.02 28.69
CA GLY A 14 15.65 -34.32 29.80
C GLY A 14 16.32 -34.62 31.15
N VAL A 15 16.54 -33.56 31.92
CA VAL A 15 16.90 -33.68 33.35
C VAL A 15 15.65 -33.33 34.15
N GLY A 16 15.13 -34.31 34.85
CA GLY A 16 14.03 -34.14 35.81
C GLY A 16 14.53 -33.46 37.08
N VAL A 17 13.90 -32.36 37.46
CA VAL A 17 14.09 -31.70 38.74
C VAL A 17 12.88 -32.00 39.62
N VAL A 18 13.13 -32.70 40.74
CA VAL A 18 12.16 -32.93 41.80
C VAL A 18 12.05 -31.65 42.63
N LEU A 19 10.88 -31.03 42.66
CA LEU A 19 10.58 -29.88 43.51
C LEU A 19 9.89 -30.33 44.79
N THR A 20 10.55 -30.11 45.90
CA THR A 20 10.00 -30.24 47.27
C THR A 20 9.06 -29.07 47.56
N LEU A 21 7.84 -29.38 47.97
CA LEU A 21 6.83 -28.41 48.42
C LEU A 21 7.22 -27.84 49.79
N GLY A 22 7.61 -26.57 49.82
CA GLY A 22 7.66 -25.73 51.02
C GLY A 22 6.42 -24.82 51.02
N ALA A 23 5.49 -25.07 51.94
CA ALA A 23 4.35 -24.21 52.16
C ALA A 23 4.76 -22.97 52.97
N CYS A 24 4.73 -21.77 52.33
CA CYS A 24 4.64 -20.49 53.04
C CYS A 24 3.62 -19.63 52.28
N GLY A 25 2.54 -19.25 52.97
CA GLY A 25 1.46 -18.42 52.44
C GLY A 25 1.93 -17.02 52.10
N GLY A 26 1.91 -16.72 50.80
CA GLY A 26 1.99 -15.38 50.24
C GLY A 26 1.08 -15.39 49.04
N SER A 27 0.03 -14.56 49.09
CA SER A 27 -0.89 -14.35 47.98
C SER A 27 -0.14 -13.65 46.82
N ASN A 28 0.63 -14.41 46.05
CA ASN A 28 1.14 -13.97 44.78
C ASN A 28 -0.01 -14.04 43.76
N THR A 29 -0.69 -12.94 43.53
CA THR A 29 -1.46 -12.75 42.32
C THR A 29 -0.48 -12.76 41.13
N SER A 30 -0.16 -13.96 40.65
CA SER A 30 0.46 -14.12 39.36
C SER A 30 -0.52 -13.56 38.34
N SER A 31 -0.27 -12.35 37.85
CA SER A 31 -0.93 -11.83 36.66
C SER A 31 -0.60 -12.81 35.54
N ILE A 32 -1.55 -13.68 35.21
CA ILE A 32 -1.49 -14.51 34.02
C ILE A 32 -1.56 -13.51 32.86
N VAL A 33 -0.42 -13.18 32.30
CA VAL A 33 -0.36 -12.46 31.01
C VAL A 33 -1.00 -13.41 30.00
N ALA A 34 -2.27 -13.17 29.70
CA ALA A 34 -2.99 -13.97 28.70
C ALA A 34 -2.24 -13.85 27.38
N THR A 35 -1.80 -14.97 26.84
CA THR A 35 -1.19 -15.02 25.49
C THR A 35 -2.22 -14.45 24.50
N PRO A 36 -1.83 -13.52 23.62
CA PRO A 36 -2.71 -13.01 22.59
C PRO A 36 -3.31 -14.17 21.78
N ARG A 37 -4.62 -14.17 21.60
CA ARG A 37 -5.32 -15.24 20.88
C ARG A 37 -5.36 -15.03 19.37
N GLY A 38 -5.01 -13.80 18.89
CA GLY A 38 -5.03 -13.43 17.50
C GLY A 38 -3.64 -13.03 16.98
N THR A 39 -3.54 -12.95 15.67
CA THR A 39 -2.36 -12.42 14.98
C THR A 39 -2.74 -11.15 14.26
N LEU A 40 -2.01 -10.07 14.52
CA LEU A 40 -2.09 -8.82 13.77
C LEU A 40 -0.88 -8.75 12.84
N SER A 41 -1.13 -8.52 11.56
CA SER A 41 -0.09 -8.41 10.54
C SER A 41 -0.33 -7.19 9.66
N SER A 42 0.72 -6.64 9.07
CA SER A 42 0.57 -5.66 8.01
C SER A 42 0.09 -6.36 6.76
N PHE A 43 -1.03 -5.88 6.19
CA PHE A 43 -1.55 -6.39 4.92
C PHE A 43 -0.75 -5.82 3.74
N SER A 44 -0.38 -4.55 3.83
CA SER A 44 0.50 -3.87 2.87
C SER A 44 0.89 -2.50 3.44
N PRO A 45 2.13 -2.09 3.34
CA PRO A 45 3.37 -2.78 2.99
C PRO A 45 3.90 -3.68 4.12
N ARG A 46 5.17 -4.03 4.10
CA ARG A 46 5.80 -4.77 5.22
C ARG A 46 5.78 -3.90 6.50
N SER A 47 5.68 -4.55 7.67
CA SER A 47 5.60 -3.85 8.96
C SER A 47 6.80 -2.92 9.25
N ASN A 48 7.96 -3.20 8.67
CA ASN A 48 9.18 -2.39 8.79
C ASN A 48 9.40 -1.40 7.65
N ALA A 49 8.39 -1.15 6.81
CA ALA A 49 8.50 -0.25 5.65
C ALA A 49 7.14 0.44 5.35
N VAL A 50 6.41 0.82 6.38
CA VAL A 50 5.17 1.59 6.22
C VAL A 50 5.53 3.02 5.80
N VAL A 51 4.80 3.58 4.85
CA VAL A 51 4.99 4.96 4.38
C VAL A 51 3.77 5.80 4.70
N GLY A 52 3.98 6.92 5.37
CA GLY A 52 2.92 7.82 5.78
C GLY A 52 2.37 7.52 7.17
N SER A 53 1.17 8.01 7.46
CA SER A 53 0.57 7.97 8.80
C SER A 53 -0.50 6.89 8.97
N GLU A 54 -0.64 5.97 7.99
CA GLU A 54 -1.68 4.94 7.99
C GLU A 54 -1.11 3.60 7.55
N ALA A 55 -1.68 2.51 8.06
CA ALA A 55 -1.36 1.15 7.62
C ALA A 55 -2.63 0.31 7.50
N LEU A 56 -2.73 -0.49 6.44
CA LEU A 56 -3.78 -1.50 6.31
C LEU A 56 -3.32 -2.76 7.01
N LEU A 57 -4.00 -3.12 8.10
CA LEU A 57 -3.68 -4.26 8.94
C LEU A 57 -4.72 -5.36 8.82
N GLN A 58 -4.26 -6.60 8.93
CA GLN A 58 -5.10 -7.80 8.96
C GLN A 58 -5.06 -8.42 10.35
N LEU A 59 -6.25 -8.73 10.90
CA LEU A 59 -6.42 -9.50 12.12
C LEU A 59 -6.90 -10.91 11.77
N SER A 60 -6.26 -11.93 12.34
CA SER A 60 -6.66 -13.33 12.19
C SER A 60 -6.62 -14.06 13.53
N GLY A 61 -7.31 -15.23 13.63
CA GLY A 61 -7.33 -16.07 14.83
C GLY A 61 -8.19 -15.53 16.00
N VAL A 62 -9.13 -14.61 15.71
CA VAL A 62 -10.12 -14.13 16.69
C VAL A 62 -11.48 -14.66 16.29
N ASP A 63 -12.01 -15.59 17.08
CA ASP A 63 -13.24 -16.38 16.74
C ASP A 63 -14.52 -15.56 16.74
N SER A 64 -14.57 -14.44 17.44
CA SER A 64 -15.74 -13.55 17.48
C SER A 64 -15.24 -12.12 17.56
N PRO A 65 -15.22 -11.38 16.49
CA PRO A 65 -14.87 -9.97 16.52
C PRO A 65 -16.02 -9.15 17.15
N GLY A 66 -16.27 -9.35 18.43
CA GLY A 66 -17.08 -8.43 19.24
C GLY A 66 -16.46 -7.02 19.18
N SER A 67 -16.87 -6.10 20.02
CA SER A 67 -16.30 -4.75 20.03
C SER A 67 -14.78 -4.79 20.24
N LEU A 68 -14.03 -4.67 19.13
CA LEU A 68 -12.59 -4.53 19.13
C LEU A 68 -12.23 -3.04 19.27
N THR A 69 -11.21 -2.76 20.08
CA THR A 69 -10.62 -1.43 20.19
C THR A 69 -9.19 -1.49 19.67
N ILE A 70 -8.81 -0.52 18.86
CA ILE A 70 -7.46 -0.39 18.30
C ILE A 70 -6.78 0.79 18.98
N ALA A 71 -5.58 0.57 19.48
CA ALA A 71 -4.73 1.61 20.05
C ALA A 71 -3.41 1.68 19.28
N VAL A 72 -2.96 2.90 19.00
CA VAL A 72 -1.64 3.20 18.41
C VAL A 72 -0.81 3.95 19.45
N ASN A 73 0.35 3.43 19.79
CA ASN A 73 1.24 3.99 20.83
C ASN A 73 0.52 4.27 22.16
N GLY A 74 -0.42 3.39 22.52
CA GLY A 74 -1.21 3.49 23.75
C GLY A 74 -2.44 4.39 23.69
N ALA A 75 -2.70 5.09 22.59
CA ALA A 75 -3.88 5.93 22.38
C ALA A 75 -4.90 5.23 21.48
N ASN A 76 -6.17 5.20 21.88
CA ASN A 76 -7.24 4.67 21.04
C ASN A 76 -7.40 5.50 19.77
N VAL A 77 -7.62 4.83 18.63
CA VAL A 77 -7.82 5.45 17.33
C VAL A 77 -9.20 5.09 16.78
N ASP A 78 -9.75 5.98 15.96
CA ASP A 78 -11.02 5.73 15.26
C ASP A 78 -10.76 4.86 14.02
N ALA A 79 -10.62 3.55 14.25
CA ALA A 79 -10.47 2.55 13.21
C ALA A 79 -11.24 1.28 13.60
N GLN A 80 -11.79 0.60 12.59
CA GLN A 80 -12.58 -0.60 12.80
C GLN A 80 -12.18 -1.69 11.82
N PHE A 81 -12.14 -2.92 12.29
CA PHE A 81 -12.00 -4.08 11.43
C PHE A 81 -13.28 -4.34 10.65
N ARG A 82 -13.14 -4.56 9.36
CA ARG A 82 -14.21 -4.90 8.41
C ARG A 82 -13.79 -6.09 7.58
N SER A 83 -14.74 -6.95 7.23
CA SER A 83 -14.49 -8.02 6.26
C SER A 83 -14.39 -7.41 4.86
N ASP A 84 -13.36 -7.79 4.12
CA ASP A 84 -13.29 -7.55 2.68
C ASP A 84 -14.07 -8.60 1.88
N ALA A 85 -13.99 -8.53 0.56
CA ALA A 85 -14.69 -9.45 -0.35
C ALA A 85 -14.22 -10.92 -0.21
N GLU A 86 -13.00 -11.13 0.26
CA GLU A 86 -12.39 -12.44 0.50
C GLU A 86 -12.59 -12.93 1.95
N GLY A 87 -13.32 -12.19 2.79
CA GLY A 87 -13.61 -12.54 4.18
C GLY A 87 -12.47 -12.24 5.15
N ARG A 88 -11.42 -11.51 4.74
CA ARG A 88 -10.32 -11.12 5.62
C ARG A 88 -10.75 -9.94 6.50
N MET A 89 -10.38 -9.95 7.77
CA MET A 89 -10.64 -8.86 8.70
C MET A 89 -9.54 -7.80 8.57
N LEU A 90 -9.86 -6.70 7.90
CA LEU A 90 -8.93 -5.59 7.63
C LEU A 90 -9.35 -4.32 8.36
N ALA A 91 -8.36 -3.54 8.80
CA ALA A 91 -8.56 -2.19 9.33
C ALA A 91 -7.50 -1.24 8.73
N LEU A 92 -7.92 -0.06 8.28
CA LEU A 92 -7.01 1.04 7.99
C LEU A 92 -6.76 1.78 9.30
N VAL A 93 -5.55 1.63 9.83
CA VAL A 93 -5.15 2.15 11.14
C VAL A 93 -4.41 3.47 10.95
N PRO A 94 -4.98 4.58 11.39
CA PRO A 94 -4.37 5.91 11.27
C PRO A 94 -3.44 6.24 12.44
N SER A 95 -2.90 7.47 12.43
CA SER A 95 -2.16 8.07 13.55
C SER A 95 -0.78 7.43 13.81
N LEU A 96 -0.19 6.79 12.80
CA LEU A 96 1.21 6.40 12.86
C LEU A 96 2.10 7.66 12.79
N ARG A 97 3.19 7.64 13.52
CA ARG A 97 4.25 8.65 13.47
C ARG A 97 5.50 8.07 12.81
N SER A 98 6.35 8.91 12.25
CA SER A 98 7.65 8.45 11.74
C SER A 98 8.46 7.75 12.82
N GLY A 99 9.08 6.62 12.46
CA GLY A 99 9.81 5.72 13.34
C GLY A 99 8.92 4.60 13.89
N ALA A 100 9.32 4.07 15.04
CA ALA A 100 8.65 2.93 15.67
C ALA A 100 7.26 3.27 16.19
N ASN A 101 6.31 2.38 15.91
CA ASN A 101 4.93 2.42 16.39
C ASN A 101 4.52 1.06 16.91
N SER A 102 3.69 1.06 17.94
CA SER A 102 3.04 -0.13 18.49
C SER A 102 1.54 -0.05 18.26
N VAL A 103 0.97 -1.06 17.62
CA VAL A 103 -0.47 -1.19 17.43
C VAL A 103 -0.97 -2.35 18.27
N GLU A 104 -1.95 -2.10 19.12
CA GLU A 104 -2.56 -3.09 19.99
C GLU A 104 -4.06 -3.19 19.71
N VAL A 105 -4.56 -4.42 19.61
CA VAL A 105 -5.98 -4.71 19.49
C VAL A 105 -6.44 -5.33 20.79
N THR A 106 -7.49 -4.75 21.38
CA THR A 106 -8.10 -5.27 22.62
C THR A 106 -9.55 -5.66 22.38
N GLN A 107 -10.00 -6.66 23.11
CA GLN A 107 -11.40 -7.09 23.17
C GLN A 107 -11.82 -7.18 24.65
N SER A 108 -12.88 -6.45 25.01
CA SER A 108 -13.36 -6.39 26.40
C SER A 108 -12.22 -6.03 27.40
N GLY A 109 -11.35 -5.10 27.01
CA GLY A 109 -10.23 -4.64 27.84
C GLY A 109 -9.03 -5.60 27.92
N ARG A 110 -9.04 -6.70 27.17
CA ARG A 110 -7.92 -7.64 27.11
C ARG A 110 -7.21 -7.56 25.78
N SER A 111 -5.88 -7.57 25.78
CA SER A 111 -5.07 -7.63 24.57
C SER A 111 -5.31 -8.95 23.84
N VAL A 112 -5.67 -8.87 22.55
CA VAL A 112 -5.89 -10.04 21.68
C VAL A 112 -4.86 -10.14 20.59
N ALA A 113 -4.25 -9.02 20.17
CA ALA A 113 -3.16 -9.01 19.20
C ALA A 113 -2.33 -7.73 19.33
N LYS A 114 -1.05 -7.81 18.97
CA LYS A 114 -0.12 -6.67 18.97
C LYS A 114 0.82 -6.76 17.77
N LEU A 115 1.18 -5.60 17.23
CA LEU A 115 2.12 -5.48 16.11
C LEU A 115 3.00 -4.26 16.29
N GLU A 116 4.30 -4.44 16.11
CA GLU A 116 5.25 -3.34 16.00
C GLU A 116 5.43 -2.98 14.52
N LEU A 117 5.38 -1.68 14.23
CA LEU A 117 5.50 -1.12 12.89
C LEU A 117 6.60 -0.06 12.87
N GLU A 118 7.28 0.06 11.74
CA GLU A 118 8.15 1.18 11.46
C GLU A 118 7.61 2.00 10.29
N SER A 119 7.36 3.29 10.52
CA SER A 119 6.79 4.20 9.53
C SER A 119 7.80 5.27 9.12
N TYR A 120 7.74 5.62 7.84
CA TYR A 120 8.60 6.59 7.18
C TYR A 120 7.76 7.73 6.59
N PRO A 121 8.32 8.94 6.47
CA PRO A 121 7.61 10.03 5.82
C PRO A 121 7.38 9.72 4.33
N THR A 122 6.29 10.23 3.76
CA THR A 122 6.00 10.09 2.32
C THR A 122 7.06 10.72 1.41
N SER A 123 7.83 11.68 1.93
CA SER A 123 8.99 12.25 1.23
C SER A 123 10.19 11.29 1.14
N GLY A 124 10.20 10.20 1.91
CA GLY A 124 11.35 9.31 2.08
C GLY A 124 12.46 9.92 2.95
N PRO A 125 13.64 9.32 3.03
CA PRO A 125 13.96 8.00 2.52
C PRO A 125 13.46 6.87 3.43
N ILE A 126 13.39 5.62 2.92
CA ILE A 126 13.10 4.42 3.71
C ILE A 126 14.41 3.69 4.05
N PHE A 127 15.13 3.22 3.04
CA PHE A 127 16.41 2.50 3.19
C PHE A 127 17.53 2.99 2.26
N SER A 128 17.25 3.98 1.40
CA SER A 128 18.25 4.54 0.48
C SER A 128 19.31 5.43 1.16
N GLY A 129 19.14 5.71 2.44
CA GLY A 129 19.98 6.65 3.18
C GLY A 129 19.60 8.13 2.94
N PRO A 130 20.41 9.08 3.43
CA PRO A 130 20.08 10.50 3.31
C PRO A 130 19.85 10.93 1.86
N HIS A 131 18.86 11.79 1.64
CA HIS A 131 18.56 12.33 0.32
C HIS A 131 19.77 13.01 -0.31
N GLN A 132 20.13 12.57 -1.51
CA GLN A 132 21.20 13.18 -2.29
C GLN A 132 20.80 14.58 -2.79
N GLN A 133 21.75 15.50 -2.79
CA GLN A 133 21.62 16.86 -3.31
C GLN A 133 22.68 17.12 -4.38
N PRO A 134 22.42 18.01 -5.37
CA PRO A 134 21.16 18.73 -5.60
C PRO A 134 20.05 17.82 -6.13
N TRP A 135 18.78 18.23 -5.92
CA TRP A 135 17.62 17.57 -6.52
C TRP A 135 16.69 18.62 -7.15
N ILE A 136 16.29 18.40 -8.40
CA ILE A 136 15.50 19.35 -9.20
C ILE A 136 14.05 18.87 -9.23
N CYS A 137 13.14 19.64 -8.64
CA CYS A 137 11.69 19.41 -8.73
C CYS A 137 11.16 19.74 -10.14
N GLN A 138 10.28 18.89 -10.66
CA GLN A 138 9.70 19.05 -11.99
C GLN A 138 8.16 18.80 -12.01
N THR A 139 7.49 18.92 -10.86
CA THR A 139 6.04 18.72 -10.76
C THR A 139 5.29 19.63 -11.74
N ASN A 140 5.65 20.91 -11.80
CA ASN A 140 5.06 21.90 -12.71
C ASN A 140 5.34 21.66 -14.21
N SER A 141 6.12 20.66 -14.54
CA SER A 141 6.35 20.21 -15.92
C SER A 141 5.61 18.90 -16.26
N PHE A 142 5.03 18.24 -15.25
CA PHE A 142 4.28 16.99 -15.45
C PHE A 142 2.85 17.29 -15.89
N VAL A 143 2.47 16.75 -17.06
CA VAL A 143 1.15 16.97 -17.67
C VAL A 143 0.17 15.90 -17.19
N LEU A 144 -0.95 16.36 -16.65
CA LEU A 144 -2.06 15.54 -16.19
C LEU A 144 -2.98 15.08 -17.33
N PRO A 145 -3.89 14.12 -17.09
CA PRO A 145 -4.83 13.60 -18.09
C PRO A 145 -5.68 14.65 -18.81
N ASP A 146 -6.07 15.73 -18.15
CA ASP A 146 -6.85 16.83 -18.71
C ASP A 146 -6.01 17.91 -19.43
N GLY A 147 -4.69 17.72 -19.51
CA GLY A 147 -3.75 18.67 -20.10
C GLY A 147 -3.25 19.75 -19.14
N THR A 148 -3.78 19.85 -17.95
CA THR A 148 -3.22 20.72 -16.91
C THR A 148 -1.92 20.14 -16.36
N LYS A 149 -1.26 20.82 -15.44
CA LYS A 149 -0.01 20.38 -14.83
C LYS A 149 -0.18 20.21 -13.33
N LEU A 150 0.63 19.34 -12.72
CA LEU A 150 0.78 19.33 -11.30
C LEU A 150 1.24 20.70 -10.78
N PRO A 151 0.84 21.12 -9.58
CA PRO A 151 1.30 22.37 -9.00
C PRO A 151 2.82 22.35 -8.78
N ALA A 152 3.44 23.52 -8.78
CA ALA A 152 4.84 23.64 -8.38
C ALA A 152 5.00 23.25 -6.90
N SER A 153 6.04 22.49 -6.61
CA SER A 153 6.38 22.18 -5.22
C SER A 153 7.25 23.28 -4.62
N ASN A 154 6.92 23.68 -3.40
CA ASN A 154 7.74 24.55 -2.56
C ASN A 154 8.59 23.76 -1.54
N SER A 155 8.49 22.44 -1.55
CA SER A 155 9.25 21.55 -0.68
C SER A 155 10.57 21.13 -1.34
N PRO A 156 11.68 21.05 -0.59
CA PRO A 156 12.94 20.49 -1.10
C PRO A 156 12.80 19.02 -1.51
N ASP A 157 11.79 18.32 -0.98
CA ASP A 157 11.46 16.95 -1.34
C ASP A 157 10.43 16.84 -2.49
N CYS A 158 10.18 17.94 -3.17
CA CYS A 158 9.27 18.00 -4.33
C CYS A 158 7.85 17.50 -4.07
N THR A 159 7.37 17.61 -2.83
CA THR A 159 6.07 17.10 -2.41
C THR A 159 4.93 17.99 -2.92
N VAL A 160 3.90 17.39 -3.48
CA VAL A 160 2.61 18.02 -3.82
C VAL A 160 1.47 17.08 -3.45
N ALA A 161 0.28 17.65 -3.23
CA ALA A 161 -0.93 16.86 -3.01
C ALA A 161 -1.26 16.00 -4.24
N ALA A 162 -1.78 14.80 -4.01
CA ALA A 162 -2.24 13.95 -5.08
C ALA A 162 -3.46 14.55 -5.79
N VAL A 163 -3.52 14.38 -7.11
CA VAL A 163 -4.62 14.81 -7.99
C VAL A 163 -5.27 13.57 -8.57
N VAL A 164 -6.59 13.48 -8.44
CA VAL A 164 -7.40 12.40 -9.01
C VAL A 164 -8.16 12.95 -10.21
N GLN A 165 -8.01 12.30 -11.34
CA GLN A 165 -8.75 12.60 -12.57
C GLN A 165 -9.28 11.30 -13.18
N TYR A 166 -10.19 11.44 -14.12
CA TYR A 166 -10.77 10.33 -14.86
C TYR A 166 -10.55 10.52 -16.35
N VAL A 167 -10.30 9.41 -17.03
CA VAL A 167 -10.32 9.33 -18.49
C VAL A 167 -11.25 8.20 -18.91
N TYR A 168 -11.67 8.21 -20.15
CA TYR A 168 -12.38 7.09 -20.75
C TYR A 168 -11.83 6.79 -22.13
N VAL A 169 -12.02 5.57 -22.57
CA VAL A 169 -11.75 5.15 -23.95
C VAL A 169 -13.08 5.19 -24.69
N ASP A 170 -13.11 5.87 -25.81
CA ASP A 170 -14.30 5.91 -26.68
C ASP A 170 -14.38 4.69 -27.61
N GLU A 171 -15.51 4.53 -28.30
CA GLU A 171 -15.74 3.44 -29.24
C GLU A 171 -14.74 3.39 -30.42
N SER A 172 -14.02 4.48 -30.69
CA SER A 172 -12.93 4.51 -31.67
C SER A 172 -11.57 4.09 -31.10
N GLY A 173 -11.49 3.85 -29.78
CA GLY A 173 -10.26 3.54 -29.07
C GLY A 173 -9.46 4.77 -28.62
N ALA A 174 -9.99 5.99 -28.78
CA ALA A 174 -9.31 7.20 -28.35
C ALA A 174 -9.50 7.45 -26.84
N VAL A 175 -8.41 7.85 -26.14
CA VAL A 175 -8.45 8.22 -24.74
C VAL A 175 -8.81 9.68 -24.58
N LYS A 176 -9.90 9.95 -23.86
CA LYS A 176 -10.42 11.30 -23.61
C LYS A 176 -10.53 11.60 -22.11
N PRO A 177 -10.28 12.84 -21.68
CA PRO A 177 -10.57 13.24 -20.31
C PRO A 177 -12.07 13.14 -20.01
N LEU A 178 -12.42 12.60 -18.83
CA LEU A 178 -13.79 12.61 -18.31
C LEU A 178 -13.98 13.83 -17.40
N SER A 179 -14.51 14.91 -17.98
CA SER A 179 -14.69 16.18 -17.27
C SER A 179 -15.87 16.18 -16.29
N LYS A 180 -16.83 15.25 -16.48
CA LYS A 180 -18.01 15.11 -15.61
C LYS A 180 -18.07 13.71 -15.05
N THR A 181 -17.90 13.58 -13.75
CA THR A 181 -17.90 12.29 -13.04
C THR A 181 -19.30 11.84 -12.59
N ASN A 182 -20.32 12.62 -12.88
CA ASN A 182 -21.73 12.32 -12.56
C ASN A 182 -22.56 11.85 -13.76
N SER A 183 -21.94 11.65 -14.92
CA SER A 183 -22.59 11.17 -16.13
C SER A 183 -21.66 10.28 -16.94
N THR A 184 -22.21 9.21 -17.50
CA THR A 184 -21.48 8.32 -18.44
C THR A 184 -21.47 8.94 -19.83
N PRO A 185 -20.30 9.09 -20.50
CA PRO A 185 -20.23 9.55 -21.89
C PRO A 185 -21.01 8.63 -22.83
N PRO A 186 -21.74 9.16 -23.84
CA PRO A 186 -22.53 8.33 -24.74
C PRO A 186 -21.68 7.45 -25.67
N ASP A 187 -20.43 7.84 -25.92
CA ASP A 187 -19.47 7.15 -26.77
C ASP A 187 -18.43 6.32 -26.00
N VAL A 188 -18.68 6.03 -24.72
CA VAL A 188 -17.76 5.23 -23.92
C VAL A 188 -17.72 3.78 -24.41
N ALA A 189 -16.52 3.27 -24.67
CA ALA A 189 -16.32 1.86 -24.98
C ALA A 189 -16.55 0.97 -23.75
N LYS A 190 -16.87 -0.30 -24.01
CA LYS A 190 -16.87 -1.34 -22.98
C LYS A 190 -15.64 -2.22 -23.13
N THR A 191 -15.20 -2.78 -22.01
CA THR A 191 -14.18 -3.83 -21.99
C THR A 191 -14.64 -5.01 -21.16
N THR A 192 -14.12 -6.20 -21.48
CA THR A 192 -14.33 -7.42 -20.68
C THR A 192 -13.00 -7.81 -20.08
N THR A 193 -12.91 -7.79 -18.76
CA THR A 193 -11.70 -8.08 -18.01
C THR A 193 -11.32 -9.56 -18.08
N SER A 194 -10.12 -9.91 -17.64
CA SER A 194 -9.64 -11.30 -17.53
C SER A 194 -10.48 -12.16 -16.59
N THR A 195 -11.23 -11.54 -15.69
CA THR A 195 -12.19 -12.22 -14.78
C THR A 195 -13.59 -12.33 -15.38
N GLY A 196 -13.82 -11.88 -16.62
CA GLY A 196 -15.09 -11.94 -17.32
C GLY A 196 -16.06 -10.79 -17.00
N SER A 197 -15.65 -9.80 -16.21
CA SER A 197 -16.49 -8.64 -15.91
C SER A 197 -16.56 -7.70 -17.11
N SER A 198 -17.78 -7.35 -17.58
CA SER A 198 -17.98 -6.35 -18.64
C SER A 198 -18.30 -5.00 -18.02
N VAL A 199 -17.42 -4.03 -18.20
CA VAL A 199 -17.52 -2.70 -17.59
C VAL A 199 -17.31 -1.58 -18.64
N ASN A 200 -17.73 -0.36 -18.31
CA ASN A 200 -17.34 0.81 -19.09
C ASN A 200 -15.83 1.00 -19.00
N PHE A 201 -15.19 1.34 -20.12
CA PHE A 201 -13.74 1.59 -20.11
C PHE A 201 -13.46 3.01 -19.60
N ILE A 202 -13.74 3.20 -18.31
CA ILE A 202 -13.45 4.42 -17.57
C ILE A 202 -12.33 4.13 -16.57
N VAL A 203 -11.32 4.97 -16.55
CA VAL A 203 -10.11 4.79 -15.75
C VAL A 203 -9.98 5.94 -14.77
N ARG A 204 -9.88 5.63 -13.49
CA ARG A 204 -9.45 6.57 -12.46
C ARG A 204 -7.92 6.64 -12.49
N VAL A 205 -7.41 7.85 -12.62
CA VAL A 205 -5.98 8.13 -12.63
C VAL A 205 -5.66 9.01 -11.42
N GLU A 206 -4.76 8.54 -10.58
CA GLU A 206 -4.21 9.32 -9.48
C GLU A 206 -2.75 9.65 -9.76
N THR A 207 -2.37 10.90 -9.59
CA THR A 207 -1.00 11.38 -9.80
C THR A 207 -0.58 12.19 -8.58
N GLY A 208 0.56 11.88 -8.01
CA GLY A 208 1.09 12.55 -6.83
C GLY A 208 2.60 12.40 -6.72
N THR A 209 3.12 12.62 -5.52
CA THR A 209 4.54 12.49 -5.23
C THR A 209 4.79 11.60 -4.04
N ILE A 210 5.78 10.71 -4.17
CA ILE A 210 6.29 9.86 -3.12
C ILE A 210 7.81 9.74 -3.25
N ASN A 211 8.53 9.77 -2.14
CA ASN A 211 9.99 9.69 -2.10
C ASN A 211 10.67 10.57 -3.15
N ARG A 212 10.24 11.82 -3.30
CA ARG A 212 10.69 12.82 -4.29
C ARG A 212 10.38 12.49 -5.76
N GLY A 213 9.77 11.34 -6.06
CA GLY A 213 9.33 10.98 -7.41
C GLY A 213 7.89 11.40 -7.68
N ILE A 214 7.50 11.51 -8.96
CA ILE A 214 6.09 11.59 -9.35
C ILE A 214 5.62 10.17 -9.62
N TYR A 215 4.53 9.76 -8.97
CA TYR A 215 3.86 8.50 -9.26
C TYR A 215 2.56 8.72 -10.02
N GLN A 216 2.13 7.70 -10.73
CA GLN A 216 0.79 7.61 -11.29
C GLN A 216 0.25 6.21 -11.09
N THR A 217 -0.99 6.13 -10.61
CA THR A 217 -1.76 4.89 -10.58
C THR A 217 -2.98 5.01 -11.46
N ALA A 218 -3.37 3.92 -12.10
CA ALA A 218 -4.53 3.86 -12.96
C ALA A 218 -5.31 2.55 -12.72
N ILE A 219 -6.63 2.63 -12.66
CA ILE A 219 -7.51 1.47 -12.42
C ILE A 219 -8.85 1.69 -13.10
N LEU A 220 -9.47 0.62 -13.61
CA LEU A 220 -10.85 0.69 -14.08
C LEU A 220 -11.79 1.02 -12.92
N HIS A 221 -12.49 2.14 -13.05
CA HIS A 221 -13.47 2.60 -12.08
C HIS A 221 -14.44 3.59 -12.73
N ASP A 222 -15.71 3.24 -12.72
CA ASP A 222 -16.79 4.10 -13.21
C ASP A 222 -17.37 4.91 -12.04
N PRO A 223 -17.12 6.22 -11.96
CA PRO A 223 -17.57 7.03 -10.82
C PRO A 223 -19.09 7.15 -10.71
N VAL A 224 -19.84 6.74 -11.73
CA VAL A 224 -21.31 6.74 -11.74
C VAL A 224 -21.87 5.41 -11.20
N LYS A 225 -21.19 4.29 -11.47
CA LYS A 225 -21.69 2.94 -11.18
C LYS A 225 -21.01 2.28 -10.00
N ASP A 226 -19.71 2.53 -9.84
CA ASP A 226 -18.92 1.90 -8.80
C ASP A 226 -19.04 2.64 -7.47
N SER A 227 -18.95 1.92 -6.37
CA SER A 227 -18.80 2.52 -5.04
C SER A 227 -17.46 3.26 -4.95
N PRO A 228 -17.35 4.29 -4.11
CA PRO A 228 -16.07 4.95 -3.87
C PRO A 228 -14.97 3.95 -3.51
N LEU A 229 -13.79 4.16 -4.07
CA LEU A 229 -12.64 3.30 -3.77
C LEU A 229 -12.22 3.46 -2.32
N THR A 230 -12.14 2.37 -1.62
CA THR A 230 -11.60 2.25 -0.27
C THR A 230 -10.73 1.00 -0.18
N PRO A 231 -9.91 0.83 0.85
CA PRO A 231 -9.16 -0.43 1.05
C PRO A 231 -10.05 -1.68 1.20
N PHE A 232 -11.37 -1.50 1.39
CA PHE A 232 -12.34 -2.57 1.63
C PHE A 232 -13.26 -2.82 0.42
N THR A 233 -13.20 -1.97 -0.61
CA THR A 233 -14.06 -2.07 -1.79
C THR A 233 -13.23 -2.40 -3.02
N ARG A 234 -13.70 -3.39 -3.79
CA ARG A 234 -13.08 -3.79 -5.05
C ARG A 234 -13.99 -3.35 -6.20
N PRO A 235 -13.54 -2.47 -7.12
CA PRO A 235 -14.34 -2.12 -8.28
C PRO A 235 -14.51 -3.33 -9.20
N ALA A 236 -15.66 -3.42 -9.87
CA ALA A 236 -16.00 -4.55 -10.74
C ALA A 236 -14.99 -4.75 -11.88
N GLY A 237 -14.32 -3.70 -12.30
CA GLY A 237 -13.32 -3.72 -13.36
C GLY A 237 -11.93 -4.19 -12.91
N TRP A 238 -11.65 -4.33 -11.61
CA TRP A 238 -10.31 -4.73 -11.16
C TRP A 238 -10.22 -6.25 -10.98
N ASN A 239 -9.21 -6.88 -11.60
CA ASN A 239 -8.97 -8.31 -11.50
C ASN A 239 -8.20 -8.73 -10.21
N GLY A 240 -7.76 -7.77 -9.39
CA GLY A 240 -7.02 -8.01 -8.14
C GLY A 240 -5.51 -7.94 -8.29
N GLU A 241 -5.00 -7.66 -9.48
CA GLU A 241 -3.58 -7.65 -9.78
C GLU A 241 -3.11 -6.26 -10.21
N VAL A 242 -1.81 -5.99 -10.01
CA VAL A 242 -1.15 -4.72 -10.36
C VAL A 242 -0.01 -5.00 -11.32
N VAL A 243 0.06 -4.21 -12.40
CA VAL A 243 1.22 -4.16 -13.28
C VAL A 243 2.05 -2.92 -12.93
N TYR A 244 3.33 -3.13 -12.68
CA TYR A 244 4.29 -2.07 -12.41
C TYR A 244 5.36 -2.04 -13.51
N PRO A 245 5.21 -1.20 -14.55
CA PRO A 245 6.17 -1.13 -15.66
C PRO A 245 7.44 -0.37 -15.24
N PHE A 246 8.59 -0.99 -15.44
CA PHE A 246 9.89 -0.36 -15.27
C PHE A 246 10.40 0.15 -16.60
N GLY A 247 11.04 1.34 -16.60
CA GLY A 247 11.78 1.84 -17.75
C GLY A 247 13.12 1.14 -17.91
N GLY A 248 13.63 1.09 -19.14
CA GLY A 248 14.97 0.57 -19.43
C GLY A 248 16.06 1.64 -19.33
N GLY A 249 17.31 1.22 -19.54
CA GLY A 249 18.51 2.09 -19.53
C GLY A 249 19.10 2.27 -18.13
N CYS A 250 20.09 3.17 -18.04
CA CYS A 250 20.80 3.45 -16.79
C CYS A 250 21.27 4.92 -16.82
N ASN A 251 20.64 5.75 -16.00
CA ASN A 251 21.05 7.13 -15.83
C ASN A 251 20.88 7.55 -14.36
N PRO A 252 21.95 7.97 -13.66
CA PRO A 252 21.84 8.53 -12.32
C PRO A 252 21.24 9.93 -12.42
N GLY A 253 19.96 10.07 -12.06
CA GLY A 253 19.26 11.34 -12.10
C GLY A 253 19.50 12.19 -10.86
N TYR A 254 19.45 13.49 -11.05
CA TYR A 254 19.45 14.49 -9.99
C TYR A 254 18.16 15.32 -10.04
N ARG A 255 17.10 14.74 -10.58
CA ARG A 255 15.84 15.43 -10.82
C ARG A 255 14.68 14.46 -10.72
N GLN A 256 13.51 15.03 -10.45
CA GLN A 256 12.27 14.30 -10.31
C GLN A 256 11.87 13.55 -11.59
N ALA A 257 12.21 14.11 -12.77
CA ALA A 257 11.79 13.68 -14.11
C ALA A 257 10.26 13.79 -14.31
N THR A 258 9.81 13.53 -15.54
CA THR A 258 8.39 13.62 -15.92
C THR A 258 7.93 12.43 -16.78
N ALA A 259 8.84 11.50 -17.09
CA ALA A 259 8.52 10.26 -17.80
C ALA A 259 8.14 9.16 -16.81
N LEU A 260 7.21 8.31 -17.19
CA LEU A 260 6.78 7.12 -16.45
C LEU A 260 7.05 5.87 -17.29
N GLY A 261 7.28 4.74 -16.66
CA GLY A 261 7.46 3.45 -17.34
C GLY A 261 6.18 2.92 -17.98
N GLY A 262 5.04 3.27 -17.40
CA GLY A 262 3.70 3.00 -17.92
C GLY A 262 2.72 4.05 -17.44
N THR A 263 1.72 4.32 -18.23
CA THR A 263 0.65 5.29 -17.94
C THR A 263 -0.70 4.73 -18.33
N TYR A 264 -1.76 5.41 -17.94
CA TYR A 264 -3.11 5.09 -18.39
C TYR A 264 -3.26 5.08 -19.93
N LYS A 265 -2.35 5.73 -20.69
CA LYS A 265 -2.36 5.71 -22.17
C LYS A 265 -1.56 4.56 -22.76
N THR A 266 -0.42 4.24 -22.17
CA THR A 266 0.50 3.22 -22.72
C THR A 266 0.20 1.81 -22.22
N SER A 267 -0.63 1.68 -21.18
CA SER A 267 -1.04 0.41 -20.56
C SER A 267 -2.53 0.13 -20.74
N LEU A 268 -3.10 0.55 -21.88
CA LEU A 268 -4.54 0.33 -22.18
C LEU A 268 -4.88 -1.16 -22.25
N TYR A 269 -3.96 -2.00 -22.73
CA TYR A 269 -4.18 -3.44 -22.78
C TYR A 269 -4.32 -4.03 -21.37
N GLU A 270 -3.40 -3.74 -20.49
CA GLU A 270 -3.41 -4.20 -19.10
C GLU A 270 -4.67 -3.70 -18.38
N LEU A 271 -5.00 -2.42 -18.55
CA LEU A 271 -6.23 -1.84 -17.99
C LEU A 271 -7.48 -2.55 -18.56
N SER A 272 -7.50 -2.84 -19.88
CA SER A 272 -8.64 -3.55 -20.48
C SER A 272 -8.85 -4.95 -19.89
N GLN A 273 -7.77 -5.60 -19.45
CA GLN A 273 -7.81 -6.91 -18.78
C GLN A 273 -8.14 -6.80 -17.29
N GLY A 274 -8.29 -5.59 -16.76
CA GLY A 274 -8.65 -5.34 -15.37
C GLY A 274 -7.47 -5.20 -14.42
N TYR A 275 -6.24 -5.16 -14.89
CA TYR A 275 -5.09 -4.85 -14.03
C TYR A 275 -5.15 -3.39 -13.58
N ALA A 276 -4.74 -3.12 -12.35
CA ALA A 276 -4.30 -1.78 -11.99
C ALA A 276 -2.88 -1.56 -12.50
N VAL A 277 -2.54 -0.32 -12.84
CA VAL A 277 -1.20 0.06 -13.30
C VAL A 277 -0.63 1.09 -12.34
N ALA A 278 0.61 0.87 -11.90
CA ALA A 278 1.33 1.81 -11.05
C ALA A 278 2.72 2.08 -11.63
N SER A 279 3.19 3.32 -11.61
CA SER A 279 4.49 3.70 -12.14
C SER A 279 5.03 4.93 -11.42
N SER A 280 6.36 5.05 -11.35
CA SER A 280 7.06 6.20 -10.78
C SER A 280 8.15 6.71 -11.71
N THR A 281 8.38 8.03 -11.70
CA THR A 281 9.50 8.66 -12.42
C THR A 281 10.88 8.23 -11.90
N LEU A 282 10.96 7.61 -10.73
CA LEU A 282 12.21 7.07 -10.18
C LEU A 282 12.57 5.70 -10.77
N ASN A 283 11.63 5.04 -11.47
CA ASN A 283 11.81 3.72 -12.06
C ASN A 283 11.93 3.74 -13.59
N VAL A 284 12.33 4.87 -14.16
CA VAL A 284 12.56 5.05 -15.60
C VAL A 284 14.02 5.41 -15.88
N TRP A 285 14.40 5.36 -17.15
CA TRP A 285 15.79 5.58 -17.63
C TRP A 285 16.49 6.81 -17.01
N ALA A 286 15.73 7.84 -16.63
CA ALA A 286 16.29 9.07 -16.04
C ALA A 286 16.87 8.88 -14.63
N ASN A 287 16.40 7.86 -13.88
CA ASN A 287 16.73 7.64 -12.47
C ASN A 287 17.06 6.19 -12.12
N ASN A 288 16.89 5.24 -13.02
CA ASN A 288 16.94 3.81 -12.72
C ASN A 288 18.35 3.25 -12.43
N CYS A 289 19.40 4.04 -12.57
CA CYS A 289 20.73 3.69 -12.05
C CYS A 289 20.88 3.91 -10.53
N ASN A 290 19.97 4.65 -9.93
CA ASN A 290 19.88 4.77 -8.48
C ASN A 290 19.04 3.62 -7.92
N SER A 291 19.56 2.39 -8.02
CA SER A 291 18.79 1.15 -7.76
C SER A 291 18.13 1.11 -6.38
N THR A 292 18.79 1.64 -5.34
CA THR A 292 18.21 1.69 -3.99
C THR A 292 17.02 2.64 -3.92
N LEU A 293 17.13 3.83 -4.51
CA LEU A 293 16.05 4.81 -4.60
C LEU A 293 14.88 4.28 -5.43
N SER A 294 15.17 3.61 -6.56
CA SER A 294 14.15 2.99 -7.39
C SER A 294 13.42 1.86 -6.66
N ALA A 295 14.14 1.05 -5.87
CA ALA A 295 13.55 -0.03 -5.09
C ALA A 295 12.60 0.48 -3.98
N GLU A 296 12.86 1.65 -3.41
CA GLU A 296 11.95 2.25 -2.41
C GLU A 296 10.60 2.69 -3.00
N THR A 297 10.53 2.93 -4.30
CA THR A 297 9.32 3.43 -4.97
C THR A 297 8.56 2.36 -5.74
N ALA A 298 9.13 1.18 -5.87
CA ALA A 298 8.46 0.02 -6.43
C ALA A 298 7.76 -0.79 -5.35
#